data_5b77663f374df9d30b55f46475593ed4
#
_entry.id   5b77663f374df9d30b55f46475593ed4
#
_cell.length_a   1.000
_cell.length_b   1.000
_cell.length_c   1.000
_cell.angle_alpha   90.00
_cell.angle_beta   90.00
_cell.angle_gamma   90.00
#
_symmetry.space_group_name_H-M   'P 1'
#
loop_
_entity.id
_entity.type
_entity.pdbx_description
1 polymer ?
#
loop_
_entity_poly.entity_id
_entity_poly.type
_entity_poly.pdbx_seq_one_letter_code
_entity_poly.pdbx_strand_id
1 'polypeptide(L)'
;FVEAEVELYSDTTMMTAVLEALSENGYGWNNGNDTSVTYIENIYKDVNQNGQWDNGEAKLAAFDGSVSSGWMGVLNDWFTNYGFSSYAVSNTDRDYRLVDGDEIRVMFTMDGYGDDLGGTWGNGDTSLKELEVTGGTLSPSFDGETTSYALTLDGGDVSVTPTAANKNFLVKTFINNKTTANNVEYYRRGENLPVQPGDTIYIGVGEYKWPSMNNQSGNTLRYTGTWYTIQVCESGAKGIQARIDDLPDKSEITYSNYKSFQQTVSALQADYNALPDKSQVSAAKLTAAAEQIQFFAAIDSVKTQIADLPTAVEITENPEAHRSKVEAAKTAYEALGISGQLYLKAAEVARLNEAVEALGGSISPDDVAAVQAFNDLVEAIGEKVSAG
;
A
#
# COMPACT_ATOMS: atom_id res chain seq x y z
N PHE A 1 -10.58 12.56 -26.81
CA PHE A 1 -10.34 11.21 -26.35
C PHE A 1 -11.60 10.39 -26.53
N VAL A 2 -11.49 9.07 -26.59
CA VAL A 2 -12.59 8.14 -26.84
C VAL A 2 -12.95 7.47 -25.54
N GLU A 3 -14.24 7.42 -25.22
CA GLU A 3 -14.86 6.56 -24.22
C GLU A 3 -15.96 5.78 -24.93
N ALA A 4 -15.92 4.46 -24.87
CA ALA A 4 -16.84 3.58 -25.57
C ALA A 4 -17.03 2.28 -24.80
N GLU A 5 -18.23 1.71 -24.92
CA GLU A 5 -18.53 0.33 -24.51
C GLU A 5 -18.38 -0.56 -25.74
N VAL A 6 -17.67 -1.67 -25.62
CA VAL A 6 -17.42 -2.63 -26.69
C VAL A 6 -17.99 -3.97 -26.27
N GLU A 7 -18.83 -4.58 -27.12
CA GLU A 7 -19.41 -5.89 -26.89
C GLU A 7 -18.35 -7.01 -27.06
N LEU A 8 -18.28 -7.94 -26.11
CA LEU A 8 -17.32 -9.02 -26.16
C LEU A 8 -17.88 -10.25 -26.88
N TYR A 9 -17.17 -10.67 -27.91
CA TYR A 9 -17.40 -11.94 -28.64
C TYR A 9 -16.30 -12.95 -28.32
N SER A 10 -16.50 -14.20 -28.67
CA SER A 10 -15.54 -15.30 -28.36
C SER A 10 -14.14 -15.10 -28.95
N ASP A 11 -13.98 -14.31 -29.99
CA ASP A 11 -12.73 -13.96 -30.68
C ASP A 11 -12.21 -12.56 -30.34
N THR A 12 -12.92 -11.80 -29.49
CA THR A 12 -12.50 -10.46 -29.09
C THR A 12 -11.19 -10.52 -28.32
N THR A 13 -10.25 -9.68 -28.73
CA THR A 13 -9.01 -9.39 -28.02
C THR A 13 -9.01 -7.94 -27.55
N MET A 14 -8.16 -7.60 -26.59
CA MET A 14 -7.96 -6.20 -26.17
C MET A 14 -7.60 -5.33 -27.39
N MET A 15 -6.79 -5.85 -28.33
CA MET A 15 -6.47 -5.13 -29.56
C MET A 15 -7.72 -4.84 -30.38
N THR A 16 -8.53 -5.86 -30.70
CA THR A 16 -9.73 -5.67 -31.51
C THR A 16 -10.74 -4.73 -30.86
N ALA A 17 -10.93 -4.81 -29.53
CA ALA A 17 -11.80 -3.91 -28.78
C ALA A 17 -11.32 -2.44 -28.88
N VAL A 18 -10.02 -2.20 -28.74
CA VAL A 18 -9.44 -0.86 -28.89
C VAL A 18 -9.62 -0.33 -30.30
N LEU A 19 -9.36 -1.14 -31.33
CA LEU A 19 -9.49 -0.72 -32.73
C LEU A 19 -10.96 -0.44 -33.10
N GLU A 20 -11.91 -1.22 -32.59
CA GLU A 20 -13.35 -0.98 -32.76
C GLU A 20 -13.75 0.37 -32.14
N ALA A 21 -13.39 0.60 -30.87
CA ALA A 21 -13.67 1.87 -30.19
C ALA A 21 -13.07 3.08 -30.93
N LEU A 22 -11.84 2.97 -31.45
CA LEU A 22 -11.22 4.03 -32.26
C LEU A 22 -12.01 4.27 -33.54
N SER A 23 -12.32 3.21 -34.30
CA SER A 23 -13.03 3.30 -35.58
C SER A 23 -14.41 3.94 -35.43
N GLU A 24 -15.21 3.51 -34.47
CA GLU A 24 -16.54 4.03 -34.20
C GLU A 24 -16.55 5.51 -33.81
N ASN A 25 -15.44 5.99 -33.23
CA ASN A 25 -15.30 7.39 -32.83
C ASN A 25 -14.53 8.24 -33.82
N GLY A 26 -14.29 7.75 -35.05
CA GLY A 26 -13.66 8.49 -36.15
C GLY A 26 -12.16 8.74 -35.91
N TYR A 27 -11.48 7.75 -35.37
CA TYR A 27 -10.03 7.70 -35.25
C TYR A 27 -9.49 6.52 -36.08
N GLY A 28 -8.31 6.75 -36.66
CA GLY A 28 -7.56 5.73 -37.36
C GLY A 28 -6.23 5.43 -36.63
N TRP A 29 -5.56 4.39 -37.07
CA TRP A 29 -4.29 3.94 -36.52
C TRP A 29 -3.33 3.46 -37.61
N ASN A 30 -2.05 3.55 -37.31
CA ASN A 30 -0.96 3.05 -38.16
C ASN A 30 -1.02 3.47 -39.65
N ASN A 31 -1.62 4.63 -39.91
CA ASN A 31 -1.77 5.25 -41.26
C ASN A 31 -2.50 4.36 -42.30
N GLY A 32 -3.42 3.45 -41.87
CA GLY A 32 -4.12 2.62 -42.83
C GLY A 32 -5.14 1.65 -42.23
N ASN A 33 -5.43 1.79 -40.95
CA ASN A 33 -6.47 1.00 -40.21
C ASN A 33 -6.37 -0.51 -40.44
N ASP A 34 -5.14 -1.03 -40.51
CA ASP A 34 -4.92 -2.48 -40.59
C ASP A 34 -5.35 -3.16 -39.27
N THR A 35 -6.26 -4.11 -39.36
CA THR A 35 -6.78 -4.88 -38.20
C THR A 35 -5.89 -6.03 -37.79
N SER A 36 -4.87 -6.37 -38.57
CA SER A 36 -3.89 -7.41 -38.25
C SER A 36 -2.70 -6.91 -37.43
N VAL A 37 -2.75 -5.66 -36.96
CA VAL A 37 -1.65 -5.03 -36.20
C VAL A 37 -1.46 -5.69 -34.84
N THR A 38 -0.21 -5.80 -34.43
CA THR A 38 0.20 -6.28 -33.10
C THR A 38 0.66 -5.13 -32.18
N TYR A 39 0.80 -3.92 -32.73
CA TYR A 39 1.27 -2.74 -32.03
C TYR A 39 0.62 -1.47 -32.61
N ILE A 40 0.18 -0.55 -31.76
CA ILE A 40 -0.32 0.76 -32.16
C ILE A 40 0.87 1.72 -32.19
N GLU A 41 1.34 2.06 -33.38
CA GLU A 41 2.42 3.03 -33.59
C GLU A 41 1.92 4.46 -33.46
N ASN A 42 0.76 4.73 -34.06
CA ASN A 42 0.13 6.05 -34.01
C ASN A 42 -1.39 5.94 -34.03
N ILE A 43 -2.04 6.96 -33.44
CA ILE A 43 -3.48 7.19 -33.54
C ILE A 43 -3.66 8.59 -34.14
N TYR A 44 -4.59 8.71 -35.09
CA TYR A 44 -4.91 9.97 -35.75
C TYR A 44 -6.41 10.22 -35.81
N LYS A 45 -6.82 11.48 -35.90
CA LYS A 45 -8.22 11.84 -36.13
C LYS A 45 -8.50 11.69 -37.63
N ASP A 46 -9.29 10.71 -38.03
CA ASP A 46 -9.70 10.46 -39.39
C ASP A 46 -10.93 11.33 -39.71
N VAL A 47 -10.69 12.59 -40.17
CA VAL A 47 -11.75 13.57 -40.35
C VAL A 47 -12.64 13.26 -41.56
N ASN A 48 -12.08 12.69 -42.59
CA ASN A 48 -12.78 12.36 -43.84
C ASN A 48 -13.22 10.88 -43.91
N GLN A 49 -12.91 10.09 -42.88
CA GLN A 49 -13.28 8.67 -42.73
C GLN A 49 -12.80 7.81 -43.91
N ASN A 50 -11.61 8.10 -44.43
CA ASN A 50 -11.03 7.32 -45.53
C ASN A 50 -10.11 6.19 -45.05
N GLY A 51 -9.90 6.08 -43.75
CA GLY A 51 -9.04 5.05 -43.12
C GLY A 51 -7.54 5.32 -43.27
N GLN A 52 -7.15 6.52 -43.71
CA GLN A 52 -5.76 6.90 -43.90
C GLN A 52 -5.49 8.24 -43.21
N TRP A 53 -4.29 8.44 -42.74
CA TRP A 53 -3.89 9.73 -42.24
C TRP A 53 -3.59 10.69 -43.39
N ASP A 54 -4.23 11.83 -43.40
CA ASP A 54 -4.05 12.91 -44.34
C ASP A 54 -3.32 14.12 -43.73
N ASN A 55 -2.61 14.85 -44.56
CA ASN A 55 -1.88 16.04 -44.11
C ASN A 55 -2.85 17.09 -43.57
N GLY A 56 -2.68 17.47 -42.31
CA GLY A 56 -3.53 18.42 -41.59
C GLY A 56 -4.44 17.74 -40.54
N GLU A 57 -4.55 16.44 -40.53
CA GLU A 57 -5.21 15.70 -39.44
C GLU A 57 -4.31 15.56 -38.22
N ALA A 58 -4.89 15.71 -37.03
CA ALA A 58 -4.17 15.53 -35.78
C ALA A 58 -3.73 14.08 -35.62
N LYS A 59 -2.45 13.87 -35.33
CA LYS A 59 -1.84 12.54 -35.09
C LYS A 59 -0.89 12.60 -33.91
N LEU A 60 -0.86 11.51 -33.15
CA LEU A 60 0.10 11.27 -32.08
C LEU A 60 0.75 9.90 -32.29
N ALA A 61 2.05 9.89 -32.47
CA ALA A 61 2.83 8.70 -32.79
C ALA A 61 3.82 8.35 -31.66
N ALA A 62 4.18 7.07 -31.59
CA ALA A 62 5.29 6.64 -30.75
C ALA A 62 6.55 7.49 -31.05
N PHE A 63 7.28 7.82 -29.99
CA PHE A 63 8.47 8.69 -30.02
C PHE A 63 8.22 10.19 -30.29
N ASP A 64 6.97 10.65 -30.38
CA ASP A 64 6.67 12.09 -30.51
C ASP A 64 7.03 12.91 -29.26
N GLY A 65 7.06 12.30 -28.07
CA GLY A 65 7.44 12.98 -26.82
C GLY A 65 8.93 12.83 -26.50
N SER A 66 9.40 11.60 -26.49
CA SER A 66 10.79 11.21 -26.19
C SER A 66 11.10 9.85 -26.80
N VAL A 67 12.33 9.35 -26.64
CA VAL A 67 12.73 8.01 -27.09
C VAL A 67 12.01 6.86 -26.35
N SER A 68 11.33 7.18 -25.25
CA SER A 68 10.54 6.24 -24.44
C SER A 68 9.04 6.57 -24.42
N SER A 69 8.59 7.48 -25.28
CA SER A 69 7.16 7.82 -25.43
C SER A 69 6.44 6.85 -26.35
N GLY A 70 5.15 6.63 -26.10
CA GLY A 70 4.32 5.74 -26.91
C GLY A 70 2.99 5.36 -26.26
N TRP A 71 2.25 4.50 -26.94
CA TRP A 71 0.95 4.05 -26.49
C TRP A 71 1.09 2.88 -25.49
N MET A 72 0.50 3.06 -24.32
CA MET A 72 0.51 2.09 -23.23
C MET A 72 -0.90 1.58 -22.95
N GLY A 73 -1.05 0.27 -22.78
CA GLY A 73 -2.33 -0.35 -22.46
C GLY A 73 -2.43 -0.72 -20.98
N VAL A 74 -3.61 -0.48 -20.43
CA VAL A 74 -3.98 -0.84 -19.06
C VAL A 74 -5.24 -1.69 -19.11
N LEU A 75 -5.22 -2.82 -18.42
CA LEU A 75 -6.37 -3.67 -18.15
C LEU A 75 -6.67 -3.64 -16.65
N ASN A 76 -7.83 -3.12 -16.28
CA ASN A 76 -8.23 -2.98 -14.86
C ASN A 76 -7.16 -2.31 -13.99
N ASP A 77 -6.62 -1.22 -14.46
CA ASP A 77 -5.57 -0.39 -13.83
C ASP A 77 -4.18 -1.02 -13.75
N TRP A 78 -3.94 -2.17 -14.38
CA TRP A 78 -2.64 -2.82 -14.50
C TRP A 78 -2.06 -2.62 -15.91
N PHE A 79 -0.81 -2.14 -16.04
CA PHE A 79 -0.10 -2.11 -17.31
C PHE A 79 0.12 -3.52 -17.83
N THR A 80 -0.40 -3.78 -19.03
CA THR A 80 -0.30 -5.10 -19.67
C THR A 80 1.16 -5.45 -19.97
N ASN A 81 1.55 -6.68 -19.62
CA ASN A 81 2.93 -7.15 -19.81
C ASN A 81 3.20 -7.81 -21.18
N TYR A 82 2.16 -7.97 -21.98
CA TYR A 82 2.24 -8.47 -23.35
C TYR A 82 1.50 -7.55 -24.32
N GLY A 83 1.66 -7.78 -25.61
CA GLY A 83 0.89 -7.10 -26.65
C GLY A 83 -0.62 -7.31 -26.48
N PHE A 84 -1.44 -6.34 -26.87
CA PHE A 84 -2.90 -6.33 -26.64
C PHE A 84 -3.62 -7.54 -27.21
N SER A 85 -3.11 -8.15 -28.28
CA SER A 85 -3.69 -9.38 -28.85
C SER A 85 -3.53 -10.61 -27.95
N SER A 86 -2.68 -10.56 -26.92
CA SER A 86 -2.53 -11.66 -25.95
C SER A 86 -3.66 -11.70 -24.93
N TYR A 87 -4.38 -10.61 -24.77
CA TYR A 87 -5.53 -10.49 -23.86
C TYR A 87 -6.80 -10.75 -24.66
N ALA A 88 -7.48 -11.86 -24.39
CA ALA A 88 -8.60 -12.33 -25.22
C ALA A 88 -9.70 -13.00 -24.39
N VAL A 89 -10.95 -12.93 -24.86
CA VAL A 89 -12.08 -13.66 -24.27
C VAL A 89 -11.82 -15.17 -24.25
N SER A 90 -11.20 -15.69 -25.29
CA SER A 90 -10.88 -17.14 -25.42
C SER A 90 -9.68 -17.59 -24.59
N ASN A 91 -8.98 -16.67 -23.89
CA ASN A 91 -7.82 -17.07 -23.10
C ASN A 91 -8.24 -17.86 -21.87
N THR A 92 -7.58 -18.99 -21.63
CA THR A 92 -7.85 -19.85 -20.47
C THR A 92 -7.13 -19.40 -19.19
N ASP A 93 -6.08 -18.58 -19.33
CA ASP A 93 -5.41 -17.97 -18.18
C ASP A 93 -6.18 -16.73 -17.74
N ARG A 94 -6.59 -16.70 -16.46
CA ARG A 94 -7.39 -15.63 -15.88
C ARG A 94 -6.70 -14.26 -15.98
N ASP A 95 -5.37 -14.22 -15.93
CA ASP A 95 -4.59 -12.98 -15.99
C ASP A 95 -4.62 -12.33 -17.40
N TYR A 96 -4.91 -13.11 -18.42
CA TYR A 96 -4.96 -12.69 -19.83
C TYR A 96 -6.35 -12.83 -20.46
N ARG A 97 -7.34 -13.29 -19.69
CA ARG A 97 -8.72 -13.46 -20.17
C ARG A 97 -9.51 -12.16 -20.01
N LEU A 98 -10.13 -11.70 -21.10
CA LEU A 98 -11.12 -10.63 -21.04
C LEU A 98 -12.47 -11.17 -20.60
N VAL A 99 -13.17 -10.41 -19.78
CA VAL A 99 -14.54 -10.68 -19.34
C VAL A 99 -15.37 -9.42 -19.35
N ASP A 100 -16.68 -9.57 -19.30
CA ASP A 100 -17.61 -8.44 -19.18
C ASP A 100 -17.31 -7.61 -17.92
N GLY A 101 -17.40 -6.29 -18.08
CA GLY A 101 -17.04 -5.33 -17.03
C GLY A 101 -15.55 -4.99 -16.92
N ASP A 102 -14.68 -5.57 -17.77
CA ASP A 102 -13.26 -5.15 -17.81
C ASP A 102 -13.12 -3.73 -18.34
N GLU A 103 -12.25 -2.96 -17.70
CA GLU A 103 -11.86 -1.62 -18.12
C GLU A 103 -10.53 -1.68 -18.89
N ILE A 104 -10.57 -1.23 -20.16
CA ILE A 104 -9.38 -1.08 -20.99
C ILE A 104 -9.09 0.41 -21.15
N ARG A 105 -7.87 0.84 -20.81
CA ARG A 105 -7.38 2.19 -21.12
C ARG A 105 -6.15 2.13 -21.98
N VAL A 106 -6.15 2.92 -23.04
CA VAL A 106 -4.97 3.15 -23.89
C VAL A 106 -4.56 4.60 -23.71
N MET A 107 -3.35 4.80 -23.20
CA MET A 107 -2.83 6.11 -22.83
C MET A 107 -1.50 6.34 -23.52
N PHE A 108 -1.18 7.60 -23.80
CA PHE A 108 0.10 7.96 -24.37
C PHE A 108 1.05 8.42 -23.25
N THR A 109 2.15 7.68 -23.06
CA THR A 109 3.23 8.11 -22.18
C THR A 109 4.16 9.07 -22.93
N MET A 110 4.50 10.17 -22.29
CA MET A 110 5.44 11.16 -22.85
C MET A 110 6.89 10.76 -22.61
N ASP A 111 7.15 10.03 -21.51
CA ASP A 111 8.51 9.61 -21.12
C ASP A 111 8.48 8.41 -20.17
N GLY A 112 9.63 7.74 -20.01
CA GLY A 112 9.87 6.74 -18.97
C GLY A 112 9.09 5.44 -19.13
N TYR A 113 8.56 5.14 -20.32
CA TYR A 113 7.77 3.93 -20.58
C TYR A 113 6.60 3.75 -19.62
N GLY A 114 5.91 4.84 -19.27
CA GLY A 114 4.74 4.84 -18.41
C GLY A 114 4.97 5.37 -16.98
N ASP A 115 6.15 5.91 -16.65
CA ASP A 115 6.42 6.53 -15.35
C ASP A 115 5.46 7.71 -15.08
N ASP A 116 5.20 8.52 -16.10
CA ASP A 116 4.26 9.64 -16.06
C ASP A 116 2.78 9.21 -15.95
N LEU A 117 2.49 7.93 -16.18
CA LEU A 117 1.16 7.31 -16.10
C LEU A 117 0.96 6.42 -14.87
N GLY A 118 1.95 6.36 -13.97
CA GLY A 118 1.89 5.59 -12.73
C GLY A 118 2.48 4.18 -12.81
N GLY A 119 3.33 3.91 -13.81
CA GLY A 119 4.14 2.69 -13.88
C GLY A 119 5.61 3.03 -13.74
N THR A 120 6.30 2.48 -12.74
CA THR A 120 7.70 2.80 -12.45
C THR A 120 8.58 1.57 -12.58
N TRP A 121 9.44 1.56 -13.60
CA TRP A 121 10.41 0.50 -13.81
C TRP A 121 11.48 0.47 -12.71
N GLY A 122 11.83 -0.73 -12.25
CA GLY A 122 12.83 -0.91 -11.20
C GLY A 122 12.38 -0.56 -9.78
N ASN A 123 11.18 -0.04 -9.61
CA ASN A 123 10.58 0.21 -8.31
C ASN A 123 9.79 -1.01 -7.82
N GLY A 124 10.12 -1.51 -6.62
CA GLY A 124 9.48 -2.65 -5.96
C GLY A 124 8.30 -2.29 -5.08
N ASP A 125 7.72 -1.11 -5.21
CA ASP A 125 6.57 -0.68 -4.41
C ASP A 125 5.32 -1.46 -4.79
N THR A 126 4.98 -2.45 -3.96
CA THR A 126 3.76 -3.27 -4.07
C THR A 126 2.66 -2.80 -3.13
N SER A 127 2.70 -1.56 -2.67
CA SER A 127 1.61 -0.97 -1.87
C SER A 127 0.41 -0.58 -2.72
N LEU A 128 -0.73 -0.38 -2.06
CA LEU A 128 -1.88 0.31 -2.64
C LEU A 128 -1.73 1.83 -2.43
N LYS A 129 -2.05 2.59 -3.46
CA LYS A 129 -2.21 4.05 -3.38
C LYS A 129 -3.59 4.43 -2.87
N GLU A 130 -4.60 3.63 -3.22
CA GLU A 130 -6.01 3.89 -2.91
C GLU A 130 -6.77 2.58 -2.78
N LEU A 131 -7.78 2.57 -1.94
CA LEU A 131 -8.72 1.48 -1.76
C LEU A 131 -10.12 2.04 -1.51
N GLU A 132 -10.95 2.01 -2.55
CA GLU A 132 -12.38 2.33 -2.41
C GLU A 132 -13.17 1.06 -2.07
N VAL A 133 -14.16 1.19 -1.20
CA VAL A 133 -15.04 0.09 -0.79
C VAL A 133 -16.49 0.55 -0.82
N THR A 134 -17.38 -0.26 -1.39
CA THR A 134 -18.83 -0.06 -1.34
C THR A 134 -19.50 -1.13 -0.48
N GLY A 135 -20.75 -0.92 -0.11
CA GLY A 135 -21.56 -1.88 0.66
C GLY A 135 -21.20 -2.00 2.13
N GLY A 136 -20.37 -1.07 2.63
CA GLY A 136 -19.99 -1.03 4.04
C GLY A 136 -19.03 0.08 4.38
N THR A 137 -18.67 0.15 5.66
CA THR A 137 -17.69 1.11 6.20
C THR A 137 -16.39 0.42 6.55
N LEU A 138 -15.29 0.86 5.96
CA LEU A 138 -13.94 0.37 6.24
C LEU A 138 -13.39 1.01 7.52
N SER A 139 -12.82 0.20 8.40
CA SER A 139 -12.20 0.64 9.66
C SER A 139 -10.86 -0.08 9.87
N PRO A 140 -9.75 0.65 10.08
CA PRO A 140 -9.64 2.10 9.92
C PRO A 140 -9.94 2.55 8.49
N SER A 141 -10.06 3.86 8.26
CA SER A 141 -10.06 4.38 6.89
C SER A 141 -8.72 4.09 6.22
N PHE A 142 -8.74 3.89 4.92
CA PHE A 142 -7.51 3.57 4.18
C PHE A 142 -6.48 4.70 4.27
N ASP A 143 -5.19 4.34 4.47
CA ASP A 143 -4.06 5.28 4.60
C ASP A 143 -2.80 4.85 3.82
N GLY A 144 -2.82 3.70 3.19
CA GLY A 144 -1.69 3.14 2.44
C GLY A 144 -0.64 2.36 3.26
N GLU A 145 -0.53 2.62 4.57
CA GLU A 145 0.44 1.95 5.45
C GLU A 145 -0.17 0.74 6.19
N THR A 146 -1.45 0.85 6.53
CA THR A 146 -2.21 -0.21 7.19
C THR A 146 -2.57 -1.31 6.18
N THR A 147 -2.36 -2.56 6.58
CA THR A 147 -2.66 -3.73 5.74
C THR A 147 -3.79 -4.60 6.30
N SER A 148 -4.36 -4.23 7.45
CA SER A 148 -5.47 -4.95 8.10
C SER A 148 -6.63 -4.01 8.38
N TYR A 149 -7.80 -4.37 7.87
CA TYR A 149 -9.01 -3.58 7.98
C TYR A 149 -10.19 -4.44 8.44
N ALA A 150 -11.22 -3.80 8.96
CA ALA A 150 -12.54 -4.38 9.12
C ALA A 150 -13.53 -3.67 8.20
N LEU A 151 -14.44 -4.42 7.58
CA LEU A 151 -15.56 -3.91 6.80
C LEU A 151 -16.85 -4.20 7.55
N THR A 152 -17.50 -3.17 8.05
CA THR A 152 -18.83 -3.28 8.65
C THR A 152 -19.87 -3.11 7.55
N LEU A 153 -20.66 -4.16 7.27
CA LEU A 153 -21.65 -4.16 6.19
C LEU A 153 -22.81 -3.19 6.49
N ASP A 154 -23.28 -2.50 5.44
CA ASP A 154 -24.45 -1.61 5.49
C ASP A 154 -25.69 -2.21 4.80
N GLY A 155 -25.57 -3.40 4.22
CA GLY A 155 -26.63 -4.14 3.53
C GLY A 155 -26.70 -3.90 2.02
N GLY A 156 -25.79 -3.09 1.47
CA GLY A 156 -25.60 -2.94 0.02
C GLY A 156 -24.67 -4.00 -0.57
N ASP A 157 -24.55 -3.99 -1.91
CA ASP A 157 -23.59 -4.82 -2.63
C ASP A 157 -22.15 -4.38 -2.33
N VAL A 158 -21.32 -5.34 -1.94
CA VAL A 158 -19.93 -5.08 -1.59
C VAL A 158 -19.05 -5.17 -2.84
N SER A 159 -18.26 -4.14 -3.08
CA SER A 159 -17.15 -4.20 -4.02
C SER A 159 -15.90 -3.53 -3.46
N VAL A 160 -14.73 -3.88 -3.98
CA VAL A 160 -13.47 -3.21 -3.67
C VAL A 160 -12.83 -2.74 -4.96
N THR A 161 -12.30 -1.51 -4.93
CA THR A 161 -11.63 -0.88 -6.06
C THR A 161 -10.21 -0.49 -5.63
N PRO A 162 -9.28 -1.47 -5.57
CA PRO A 162 -7.90 -1.21 -5.22
C PRO A 162 -7.14 -0.56 -6.38
N THR A 163 -6.29 0.42 -6.07
CA THR A 163 -5.37 1.06 -7.01
C THR A 163 -3.94 0.84 -6.52
N ALA A 164 -3.11 0.15 -7.31
CA ALA A 164 -1.70 -0.04 -6.98
C ALA A 164 -0.92 1.27 -7.03
N ALA A 165 0.06 1.45 -6.13
CA ALA A 165 1.00 2.57 -6.18
C ALA A 165 1.85 2.51 -7.46
N ASN A 166 2.21 1.32 -7.91
CA ASN A 166 2.89 1.08 -9.18
C ASN A 166 2.02 0.18 -10.07
N LYS A 167 1.48 0.74 -11.16
CA LYS A 167 0.60 0.04 -12.11
C LYS A 167 1.28 -1.12 -12.85
N ASN A 168 2.58 -1.30 -12.73
CA ASN A 168 3.27 -2.47 -13.28
C ASN A 168 2.94 -3.75 -12.52
N PHE A 169 2.34 -3.66 -11.32
CA PHE A 169 1.96 -4.81 -10.50
C PHE A 169 0.47 -5.13 -10.61
N LEU A 170 0.17 -6.37 -10.92
CA LEU A 170 -1.21 -6.88 -10.97
C LEU A 170 -1.78 -6.96 -9.54
N VAL A 171 -3.04 -6.54 -9.40
CA VAL A 171 -3.81 -6.63 -8.16
C VAL A 171 -4.86 -7.73 -8.30
N LYS A 172 -4.95 -8.62 -7.31
CA LYS A 172 -5.95 -9.69 -7.26
C LYS A 172 -6.69 -9.68 -5.93
N THR A 173 -8.01 -9.85 -6.00
CA THR A 173 -8.89 -9.93 -4.83
C THR A 173 -9.44 -11.35 -4.67
N PHE A 174 -9.40 -11.87 -3.44
CA PHE A 174 -9.89 -13.20 -3.10
C PHE A 174 -10.80 -13.14 -1.86
N ILE A 175 -11.72 -14.10 -1.74
CA ILE A 175 -12.55 -14.28 -0.54
C ILE A 175 -12.12 -15.59 0.14
N ASN A 176 -11.79 -15.55 1.42
CA ASN A 176 -11.45 -16.67 2.30
C ASN A 176 -10.29 -17.57 1.84
N ASN A 177 -9.66 -17.31 0.69
CA ASN A 177 -8.62 -18.15 0.13
C ASN A 177 -7.44 -17.32 -0.40
N LYS A 178 -6.53 -16.96 0.47
CA LYS A 178 -5.27 -16.31 0.09
C LYS A 178 -4.38 -17.28 -0.70
N THR A 179 -4.03 -16.94 -1.95
CA THR A 179 -3.17 -17.79 -2.79
C THR A 179 -2.18 -16.98 -3.60
N THR A 180 -0.98 -17.52 -3.80
CA THR A 180 0.06 -16.97 -4.68
C THR A 180 0.17 -17.73 -6.00
N ALA A 181 -0.72 -18.71 -6.25
CA ALA A 181 -0.70 -19.49 -7.47
C ALA A 181 -1.06 -18.63 -8.70
N ASN A 182 -0.49 -19.01 -9.85
CA ASN A 182 -0.88 -18.46 -11.15
C ASN A 182 -2.20 -19.05 -11.62
N ASN A 183 -2.83 -18.38 -12.57
CA ASN A 183 -4.02 -18.86 -13.28
C ASN A 183 -5.11 -19.40 -12.33
N VAL A 184 -5.44 -18.63 -11.32
CA VAL A 184 -6.55 -18.89 -10.40
C VAL A 184 -7.62 -17.84 -10.61
N GLU A 185 -8.88 -18.20 -10.38
CA GLU A 185 -9.98 -17.25 -10.41
C GLU A 185 -9.82 -16.27 -9.25
N TYR A 186 -10.07 -15.00 -9.52
CA TYR A 186 -10.06 -13.91 -8.56
C TYR A 186 -11.08 -12.85 -8.98
N TYR A 187 -11.50 -12.04 -8.03
CA TYR A 187 -12.39 -10.91 -8.29
C TYR A 187 -11.58 -9.72 -8.79
N ARG A 188 -12.09 -9.08 -9.82
CA ARG A 188 -11.48 -7.89 -10.39
C ARG A 188 -11.86 -6.62 -9.65
N ARG A 189 -11.21 -5.57 -9.98
CA ARG A 189 -11.44 -4.23 -9.47
C ARG A 189 -12.89 -3.81 -9.73
N GLY A 190 -13.63 -3.43 -8.66
CA GLY A 190 -15.03 -3.01 -8.75
C GLY A 190 -16.06 -4.14 -8.92
N GLU A 191 -15.62 -5.39 -9.03
CA GLU A 191 -16.52 -6.54 -9.14
C GLU A 191 -17.26 -6.78 -7.81
N ASN A 192 -18.54 -7.20 -7.91
CA ASN A 192 -19.35 -7.52 -6.74
C ASN A 192 -18.82 -8.75 -5.99
N LEU A 193 -18.60 -8.61 -4.69
CA LEU A 193 -18.06 -9.65 -3.81
C LEU A 193 -19.21 -10.28 -2.99
N PRO A 194 -19.50 -11.58 -3.16
CA PRO A 194 -20.55 -12.28 -2.42
C PRO A 194 -20.08 -12.62 -0.99
N VAL A 195 -19.86 -11.58 -0.16
CA VAL A 195 -19.35 -11.73 1.20
C VAL A 195 -20.45 -11.64 2.26
N GLN A 196 -20.20 -12.29 3.39
CA GLN A 196 -21.03 -12.25 4.59
C GLN A 196 -20.16 -12.03 5.84
N PRO A 197 -20.75 -11.64 6.98
CA PRO A 197 -20.00 -11.51 8.23
C PRO A 197 -19.24 -12.80 8.58
N GLY A 198 -17.96 -12.65 8.91
CA GLY A 198 -17.02 -13.74 9.16
C GLY A 198 -16.12 -14.08 7.96
N ASP A 199 -16.46 -13.62 6.76
CA ASP A 199 -15.55 -13.76 5.61
C ASP A 199 -14.36 -12.82 5.69
N THR A 200 -13.31 -13.16 4.97
CA THR A 200 -12.11 -12.34 4.83
C THR A 200 -11.83 -12.06 3.37
N ILE A 201 -11.73 -10.78 3.02
CA ILE A 201 -11.29 -10.35 1.69
C ILE A 201 -9.77 -10.16 1.73
N TYR A 202 -9.06 -10.80 0.82
CA TYR A 202 -7.62 -10.64 0.62
C TYR A 202 -7.36 -9.90 -0.68
N ILE A 203 -6.60 -8.80 -0.61
CA ILE A 203 -6.15 -8.05 -1.79
C ILE A 203 -4.63 -8.18 -1.85
N GLY A 204 -4.14 -8.85 -2.89
CA GLY A 204 -2.71 -9.02 -3.13
C GLY A 204 -2.22 -8.10 -4.24
N VAL A 205 -1.06 -7.49 -4.07
CA VAL A 205 -0.42 -6.60 -5.06
C VAL A 205 0.94 -7.16 -5.40
N GLY A 206 1.20 -7.41 -6.68
CA GLY A 206 2.54 -7.70 -7.18
C GLY A 206 3.19 -8.96 -6.63
N GLU A 207 2.42 -10.01 -6.36
CA GLU A 207 2.99 -11.28 -5.92
C GLU A 207 3.99 -11.82 -6.96
N TYR A 208 5.12 -12.38 -6.53
CA TYR A 208 6.26 -12.74 -7.40
C TYR A 208 5.93 -13.75 -8.51
N LYS A 209 4.87 -14.54 -8.36
CA LYS A 209 4.41 -15.50 -9.36
C LYS A 209 3.45 -14.90 -10.39
N TRP A 210 2.93 -13.71 -10.12
CA TRP A 210 1.98 -13.06 -11.01
C TRP A 210 2.68 -12.29 -12.11
N PRO A 211 2.07 -12.15 -13.29
CA PRO A 211 2.65 -11.35 -14.36
C PRO A 211 2.79 -9.90 -13.93
N SER A 212 3.90 -9.28 -14.34
CA SER A 212 4.20 -7.88 -14.04
C SER A 212 5.02 -7.28 -15.18
N MET A 213 4.79 -6.03 -15.51
CA MET A 213 5.65 -5.30 -16.46
C MET A 213 7.11 -5.27 -16.00
N ASN A 214 7.39 -5.19 -14.70
CA ASN A 214 8.73 -5.17 -14.14
C ASN A 214 9.45 -6.53 -14.24
N ASN A 215 8.74 -7.62 -14.52
CA ASN A 215 9.28 -8.97 -14.65
C ASN A 215 9.59 -9.34 -16.10
N GLN A 216 9.30 -8.49 -17.07
CA GLN A 216 9.62 -8.74 -18.47
C GLN A 216 11.14 -8.63 -18.71
N SER A 217 11.64 -9.37 -19.69
CA SER A 217 13.02 -9.34 -20.16
C SER A 217 14.11 -9.91 -19.25
N GLY A 218 13.78 -10.91 -18.42
CA GLY A 218 14.80 -11.64 -17.65
C GLY A 218 15.36 -10.89 -16.44
N ASN A 219 14.92 -9.69 -16.16
CA ASN A 219 15.18 -9.03 -14.91
C ASN A 219 14.30 -9.68 -13.84
N THR A 220 14.86 -10.62 -13.11
CA THR A 220 14.24 -11.27 -11.95
C THR A 220 14.20 -10.31 -10.76
N LEU A 221 13.60 -9.15 -10.90
CA LEU A 221 13.25 -8.32 -9.76
C LEU A 221 12.13 -9.06 -9.02
N ARG A 222 12.55 -9.89 -8.07
CA ARG A 222 11.66 -10.65 -7.20
C ARG A 222 11.22 -9.71 -6.08
N TYR A 223 10.17 -8.98 -6.33
CA TYR A 223 9.52 -8.24 -5.26
C TYR A 223 8.63 -9.21 -4.47
N THR A 224 8.68 -9.08 -3.15
CA THR A 224 7.69 -9.72 -2.28
C THR A 224 6.40 -8.91 -2.40
N GLY A 225 5.31 -9.53 -2.80
CA GLY A 225 4.01 -8.89 -2.89
C GLY A 225 3.49 -8.43 -1.53
N THR A 226 2.67 -7.39 -1.53
CA THR A 226 1.96 -6.90 -0.34
C THR A 226 0.55 -7.44 -0.31
N TRP A 227 0.11 -7.87 0.87
CA TRP A 227 -1.25 -8.36 1.10
C TRP A 227 -1.99 -7.45 2.05
N TYR A 228 -3.18 -7.04 1.62
CA TYR A 228 -4.17 -6.36 2.45
C TYR A 228 -5.26 -7.35 2.85
N THR A 229 -5.71 -7.28 4.10
CA THR A 229 -6.72 -8.18 4.67
C THR A 229 -7.87 -7.34 5.17
N ILE A 230 -9.10 -7.66 4.75
CA ILE A 230 -10.31 -6.99 5.20
C ILE A 230 -11.23 -8.03 5.83
N GLN A 231 -11.41 -7.95 7.14
CA GLN A 231 -12.34 -8.80 7.88
C GLN A 231 -13.76 -8.26 7.71
N VAL A 232 -14.66 -9.06 7.17
CA VAL A 232 -16.09 -8.69 7.03
C VAL A 232 -16.81 -8.91 8.36
N CYS A 233 -17.41 -7.86 8.90
CA CYS A 233 -17.96 -7.83 10.24
C CYS A 233 -19.45 -7.50 10.26
N GLU A 234 -20.14 -8.04 11.25
CA GLU A 234 -21.48 -7.57 11.61
C GLU A 234 -21.42 -6.14 12.18
N SER A 235 -22.49 -5.38 12.10
CA SER A 235 -22.59 -4.06 12.73
C SER A 235 -22.82 -4.19 14.26
N GLY A 236 -22.51 -3.10 14.99
CA GLY A 236 -22.81 -2.97 16.40
C GLY A 236 -21.92 -3.77 17.36
N ALA A 237 -22.41 -4.03 18.57
CA ALA A 237 -21.65 -4.62 19.68
C ALA A 237 -21.00 -5.97 19.33
N LYS A 238 -21.71 -6.82 18.59
CA LYS A 238 -21.25 -8.16 18.22
C LYS A 238 -20.06 -8.10 17.25
N GLY A 239 -20.12 -7.24 16.23
CA GLY A 239 -19.00 -7.04 15.31
C GLY A 239 -17.78 -6.41 15.99
N ILE A 240 -17.98 -5.47 16.91
CA ILE A 240 -16.90 -4.88 17.70
C ILE A 240 -16.26 -5.93 18.63
N GLN A 241 -17.05 -6.79 19.28
CA GLN A 241 -16.50 -7.87 20.10
C GLN A 241 -15.65 -8.84 19.28
N ALA A 242 -16.13 -9.26 18.12
CA ALA A 242 -15.37 -10.15 17.23
C ALA A 242 -14.00 -9.54 16.83
N ARG A 243 -13.99 -8.24 16.48
CA ARG A 243 -12.74 -7.51 16.15
C ARG A 243 -11.79 -7.37 17.34
N ILE A 244 -12.33 -7.23 18.56
CA ILE A 244 -11.52 -7.22 19.79
C ILE A 244 -10.91 -8.60 20.04
N ASP A 245 -11.68 -9.67 19.83
CA ASP A 245 -11.23 -11.05 20.03
C ASP A 245 -10.10 -11.42 19.05
N ASP A 246 -10.12 -10.87 17.84
CA ASP A 246 -9.09 -11.05 16.79
C ASP A 246 -7.80 -10.25 17.01
N LEU A 247 -7.78 -9.28 17.91
CA LEU A 247 -6.53 -8.56 18.21
C LEU A 247 -5.44 -9.52 18.68
N PRO A 248 -4.16 -9.22 18.43
CA PRO A 248 -3.07 -9.98 19.06
C PRO A 248 -3.12 -9.81 20.58
N ASP A 249 -2.61 -10.81 21.30
CA ASP A 249 -2.41 -10.67 22.74
C ASP A 249 -1.33 -9.62 23.02
N LYS A 250 -1.41 -8.97 24.19
CA LYS A 250 -0.45 -7.91 24.58
C LYS A 250 1.02 -8.35 24.41
N SER A 251 1.35 -9.62 24.67
CA SER A 251 2.70 -10.16 24.55
C SER A 251 3.17 -10.34 23.10
N GLU A 252 2.26 -10.39 22.14
CA GLU A 252 2.55 -10.52 20.71
C GLU A 252 2.80 -9.16 20.06
N ILE A 253 2.35 -8.07 20.71
CA ILE A 253 2.67 -6.70 20.31
C ILE A 253 4.04 -6.34 20.85
N THR A 254 5.02 -6.29 19.95
CA THR A 254 6.43 -6.01 20.24
C THR A 254 6.85 -4.64 19.71
N TYR A 255 8.02 -4.17 20.15
CA TYR A 255 8.56 -2.91 19.63
C TYR A 255 8.80 -2.91 18.11
N SER A 256 9.05 -4.07 17.53
CA SER A 256 9.27 -4.21 16.07
C SER A 256 7.99 -4.18 15.23
N ASN A 257 6.83 -4.51 15.82
CA ASN A 257 5.57 -4.64 15.07
C ASN A 257 4.42 -3.73 15.55
N TYR A 258 4.57 -2.96 16.64
CA TYR A 258 3.47 -2.19 17.22
C TYR A 258 2.85 -1.19 16.23
N LYS A 259 3.65 -0.62 15.32
CA LYS A 259 3.18 0.36 14.33
C LYS A 259 2.14 -0.23 13.39
N SER A 260 2.27 -1.51 13.03
CA SER A 260 1.30 -2.19 12.18
C SER A 260 -0.09 -2.37 12.82
N PHE A 261 -0.17 -2.32 14.15
CA PHE A 261 -1.42 -2.42 14.90
C PHE A 261 -1.99 -1.07 15.36
N GLN A 262 -1.17 -0.03 15.36
CA GLN A 262 -1.50 1.26 15.99
C GLN A 262 -2.81 1.84 15.46
N GLN A 263 -2.99 1.87 14.15
CA GLN A 263 -4.17 2.46 13.55
C GLN A 263 -5.41 1.57 13.73
N THR A 264 -5.27 0.26 13.55
CA THR A 264 -6.36 -0.70 13.76
C THR A 264 -6.90 -0.62 15.19
N VAL A 265 -6.01 -0.59 16.20
CA VAL A 265 -6.40 -0.48 17.62
C VAL A 265 -7.04 0.88 17.91
N SER A 266 -6.49 1.97 17.36
CA SER A 266 -7.05 3.31 17.53
C SER A 266 -8.45 3.44 16.92
N ALA A 267 -8.67 2.92 15.72
CA ALA A 267 -9.97 2.92 15.05
C ALA A 267 -10.99 2.05 15.82
N LEU A 268 -10.58 0.86 16.24
CA LEU A 268 -11.44 -0.04 17.03
C LEU A 268 -11.81 0.58 18.39
N GLN A 269 -10.90 1.34 19.00
CA GLN A 269 -11.19 2.10 20.22
C GLN A 269 -12.23 3.21 19.97
N ALA A 270 -12.16 3.88 18.83
CA ALA A 270 -13.15 4.89 18.44
C ALA A 270 -14.52 4.24 18.20
N ASP A 271 -14.58 3.13 17.46
CA ASP A 271 -15.82 2.38 17.21
C ASP A 271 -16.45 1.86 18.52
N TYR A 272 -15.63 1.30 19.41
CA TYR A 272 -16.08 0.89 20.75
C TYR A 272 -16.64 2.08 21.55
N ASN A 273 -15.98 3.24 21.50
CA ASN A 273 -16.43 4.43 22.21
C ASN A 273 -17.74 4.99 21.65
N ALA A 274 -18.02 4.81 20.36
CA ALA A 274 -19.24 5.24 19.69
C ALA A 274 -20.44 4.32 19.94
N LEU A 275 -20.23 3.12 20.53
CA LEU A 275 -21.34 2.22 20.87
C LEU A 275 -22.31 2.89 21.86
N PRO A 276 -23.63 2.88 21.57
CA PRO A 276 -24.65 3.36 22.50
C PRO A 276 -24.72 2.55 23.80
N ASP A 277 -24.51 1.24 23.69
CA ASP A 277 -24.46 0.30 24.81
C ASP A 277 -23.22 -0.59 24.72
N LYS A 278 -22.35 -0.48 25.72
CA LYS A 278 -21.10 -1.23 25.84
C LYS A 278 -21.19 -2.46 26.72
N SER A 279 -22.37 -2.71 27.34
CA SER A 279 -22.53 -3.78 28.35
C SER A 279 -22.26 -5.19 27.82
N GLN A 280 -22.38 -5.37 26.50
CA GLN A 280 -22.16 -6.64 25.81
C GLN A 280 -20.76 -6.82 25.20
N VAL A 281 -19.85 -5.84 25.43
CA VAL A 281 -18.51 -5.85 24.84
C VAL A 281 -17.46 -5.82 25.93
N SER A 282 -16.58 -6.83 25.93
CA SER A 282 -15.40 -6.88 26.80
C SER A 282 -14.25 -6.11 26.16
N ALA A 283 -13.91 -4.94 26.67
CA ALA A 283 -12.82 -4.12 26.16
C ALA A 283 -11.43 -4.51 26.70
N ALA A 284 -11.30 -5.56 27.52
CA ALA A 284 -10.04 -5.87 28.23
C ALA A 284 -8.86 -6.07 27.27
N LYS A 285 -9.05 -6.83 26.19
CA LYS A 285 -8.00 -7.09 25.18
C LYS A 285 -7.65 -5.83 24.39
N LEU A 286 -8.64 -5.03 24.01
CA LEU A 286 -8.46 -3.75 23.33
C LEU A 286 -7.66 -2.76 24.20
N THR A 287 -8.03 -2.64 25.48
CA THR A 287 -7.30 -1.79 26.42
C THR A 287 -5.85 -2.24 26.58
N ALA A 288 -5.62 -3.54 26.74
CA ALA A 288 -4.27 -4.09 26.89
C ALA A 288 -3.40 -3.85 25.62
N ALA A 289 -3.98 -4.00 24.44
CA ALA A 289 -3.30 -3.70 23.18
C ALA A 289 -2.97 -2.20 23.05
N ALA A 290 -3.92 -1.33 23.37
CA ALA A 290 -3.73 0.12 23.31
C ALA A 290 -2.64 0.59 24.27
N GLU A 291 -2.61 0.07 25.52
CA GLU A 291 -1.55 0.37 26.49
C GLU A 291 -0.16 -0.04 25.99
N GLN A 292 -0.05 -1.22 25.36
CA GLN A 292 1.21 -1.72 24.84
C GLN A 292 1.72 -0.87 23.67
N ILE A 293 0.83 -0.51 22.76
CA ILE A 293 1.14 0.39 21.63
C ILE A 293 1.57 1.76 22.16
N GLN A 294 0.84 2.33 23.11
CA GLN A 294 1.18 3.62 23.72
C GLN A 294 2.56 3.58 24.41
N PHE A 295 2.89 2.48 25.08
CA PHE A 295 4.21 2.29 25.70
C PHE A 295 5.32 2.34 24.64
N PHE A 296 5.20 1.64 23.53
CA PHE A 296 6.20 1.66 22.47
C PHE A 296 6.25 2.98 21.69
N ALA A 297 5.11 3.61 21.47
CA ALA A 297 5.04 4.94 20.87
C ALA A 297 5.73 6.02 21.73
N ALA A 298 5.63 5.91 23.06
CA ALA A 298 6.34 6.80 23.97
C ALA A 298 7.87 6.64 23.84
N ILE A 299 8.37 5.43 23.65
CA ILE A 299 9.80 5.17 23.40
C ILE A 299 10.27 5.85 22.11
N ASP A 300 9.53 5.70 21.01
CA ASP A 300 9.85 6.36 19.74
C ASP A 300 9.82 7.90 19.88
N SER A 301 8.85 8.42 20.61
CA SER A 301 8.76 9.85 20.90
C SER A 301 10.00 10.36 21.65
N VAL A 302 10.46 9.63 22.66
CA VAL A 302 11.67 9.99 23.42
C VAL A 302 12.91 9.94 22.53
N LYS A 303 13.07 8.90 21.70
CA LYS A 303 14.18 8.82 20.73
C LYS A 303 14.19 10.01 19.78
N THR A 304 13.03 10.42 19.28
CA THR A 304 12.90 11.59 18.42
C THR A 304 13.29 12.87 19.17
N GLN A 305 12.79 13.06 20.39
CA GLN A 305 13.13 14.22 21.21
C GLN A 305 14.64 14.31 21.48
N ILE A 306 15.29 13.17 21.79
CA ILE A 306 16.74 13.11 21.99
C ILE A 306 17.50 13.41 20.69
N ALA A 307 17.07 12.86 19.57
CA ALA A 307 17.69 13.12 18.26
C ALA A 307 17.63 14.61 17.87
N ASP A 308 16.57 15.29 18.28
CA ASP A 308 16.35 16.71 17.99
C ASP A 308 17.04 17.66 18.99
N LEU A 309 17.71 17.16 20.05
CA LEU A 309 18.40 18.02 21.01
C LEU A 309 19.53 18.81 20.33
N PRO A 310 19.74 20.08 20.69
CA PRO A 310 20.94 20.82 20.30
C PRO A 310 22.18 20.19 20.93
N THR A 311 23.34 20.54 20.41
CA THR A 311 24.62 20.09 20.96
C THR A 311 24.88 20.73 22.36
N ALA A 312 25.70 20.08 23.17
CA ALA A 312 26.08 20.61 24.48
C ALA A 312 26.72 22.01 24.39
N VAL A 313 27.44 22.28 23.29
CA VAL A 313 28.04 23.61 23.02
C VAL A 313 26.95 24.66 22.82
N GLU A 314 25.97 24.42 21.92
CA GLU A 314 24.85 25.32 21.66
C GLU A 314 24.03 25.59 22.94
N ILE A 315 23.82 24.55 23.76
CA ILE A 315 23.11 24.70 25.05
C ILE A 315 23.90 25.57 26.01
N THR A 316 25.22 25.39 26.12
CA THR A 316 26.07 26.19 27.01
C THR A 316 26.15 27.63 26.56
N GLU A 317 26.16 27.91 25.25
CA GLU A 317 26.16 29.25 24.69
C GLU A 317 24.83 30.02 24.94
N ASN A 318 23.70 29.30 24.89
CA ASN A 318 22.38 29.90 25.12
C ASN A 318 21.44 28.98 25.94
N PRO A 319 21.69 28.78 27.26
CA PRO A 319 20.94 27.80 28.06
C PRO A 319 19.44 28.08 28.11
N GLU A 320 19.03 29.34 28.18
CA GLU A 320 17.62 29.69 28.31
C GLU A 320 16.80 29.39 27.04
N ALA A 321 17.41 29.50 25.85
CA ALA A 321 16.75 29.14 24.60
C ALA A 321 16.49 27.66 24.48
N HIS A 322 17.27 26.81 25.14
CA HIS A 322 17.23 25.34 24.96
C HIS A 322 16.67 24.62 26.20
N ARG A 323 16.55 25.28 27.34
CA ARG A 323 16.09 24.72 28.62
C ARG A 323 14.81 23.89 28.49
N SER A 324 13.76 24.48 27.94
CA SER A 324 12.45 23.82 27.82
C SER A 324 12.53 22.53 27.02
N LYS A 325 13.31 22.50 25.94
CA LYS A 325 13.47 21.32 25.06
C LYS A 325 14.25 20.19 25.75
N VAL A 326 15.31 20.52 26.47
CA VAL A 326 16.13 19.55 27.21
C VAL A 326 15.35 18.99 28.41
N GLU A 327 14.66 19.85 29.17
CA GLU A 327 13.84 19.39 30.30
C GLU A 327 12.66 18.52 29.87
N ALA A 328 12.04 18.81 28.70
CA ALA A 328 10.98 18.00 28.14
C ALA A 328 11.50 16.59 27.76
N ALA A 329 12.64 16.51 27.10
CA ALA A 329 13.26 15.23 26.72
C ALA A 329 13.68 14.42 27.97
N LYS A 330 14.25 15.07 28.99
CA LYS A 330 14.57 14.45 30.28
C LYS A 330 13.32 13.89 30.96
N THR A 331 12.28 14.70 31.10
CA THR A 331 11.01 14.30 31.74
C THR A 331 10.39 13.11 30.99
N ALA A 332 10.37 13.15 29.65
CA ALA A 332 9.85 12.07 28.83
C ALA A 332 10.68 10.76 28.99
N TYR A 333 12.01 10.86 29.05
CA TYR A 333 12.90 9.74 29.31
C TYR A 333 12.65 9.10 30.69
N GLU A 334 12.57 9.92 31.75
CA GLU A 334 12.29 9.45 33.11
C GLU A 334 10.90 8.79 33.23
N ALA A 335 9.90 9.31 32.48
CA ALA A 335 8.55 8.74 32.47
C ALA A 335 8.45 7.36 31.82
N LEU A 336 9.43 6.95 30.99
CA LEU A 336 9.47 5.58 30.44
C LEU A 336 9.68 4.49 31.50
N GLY A 337 10.31 4.85 32.63
CA GLY A 337 10.80 3.91 33.61
C GLY A 337 11.87 2.98 33.01
N ILE A 338 12.49 2.13 33.84
CA ILE A 338 13.62 1.29 33.39
C ILE A 338 13.25 0.36 32.24
N SER A 339 12.03 -0.17 32.22
CA SER A 339 11.58 -1.09 31.16
C SER A 339 11.51 -0.43 29.78
N GLY A 340 11.17 0.86 29.69
CA GLY A 340 11.16 1.60 28.44
C GLY A 340 12.52 2.16 28.08
N GLN A 341 13.31 2.59 29.07
CA GLN A 341 14.66 3.09 28.89
C GLN A 341 15.60 2.06 28.24
N LEU A 342 15.43 0.76 28.55
CA LEU A 342 16.22 -0.31 27.95
C LEU A 342 16.05 -0.47 26.43
N TYR A 343 15.06 0.16 25.81
CA TYR A 343 14.91 0.22 24.35
C TYR A 343 15.75 1.32 23.70
N LEU A 344 16.38 2.21 24.49
CA LEU A 344 17.28 3.24 23.97
C LEU A 344 18.70 2.67 23.81
N LYS A 345 19.42 3.18 22.80
CA LYS A 345 20.84 2.89 22.66
C LYS A 345 21.65 3.70 23.66
N ALA A 346 22.77 3.17 24.10
CA ALA A 346 23.69 3.88 24.99
C ALA A 346 24.09 5.28 24.47
N ALA A 347 24.28 5.43 23.16
CA ALA A 347 24.61 6.72 22.54
C ALA A 347 23.44 7.73 22.62
N GLU A 348 22.17 7.28 22.59
CA GLU A 348 21.00 8.16 22.76
C GLU A 348 20.94 8.66 24.20
N VAL A 349 21.16 7.79 25.18
CA VAL A 349 21.18 8.16 26.60
C VAL A 349 22.36 9.07 26.92
N ALA A 350 23.54 8.80 26.36
CA ALA A 350 24.71 9.68 26.51
C ALA A 350 24.45 11.10 25.97
N ARG A 351 23.82 11.20 24.78
CA ARG A 351 23.43 12.49 24.18
C ARG A 351 22.48 13.26 25.08
N LEU A 352 21.47 12.59 25.67
CA LEU A 352 20.55 13.23 26.61
C LEU A 352 21.29 13.71 27.87
N ASN A 353 22.17 12.87 28.43
CA ASN A 353 22.96 13.21 29.61
C ASN A 353 23.84 14.45 29.37
N GLU A 354 24.59 14.49 28.25
CA GLU A 354 25.40 15.64 27.85
C GLU A 354 24.59 16.94 27.75
N ALA A 355 23.39 16.86 27.17
CA ALA A 355 22.50 18.02 27.07
C ALA A 355 21.99 18.48 28.44
N VAL A 356 21.66 17.56 29.34
CA VAL A 356 21.20 17.85 30.71
C VAL A 356 22.34 18.43 31.56
N GLU A 357 23.55 17.89 31.47
CA GLU A 357 24.77 18.40 32.15
C GLU A 357 25.12 19.79 31.65
N ALA A 358 24.97 20.11 30.38
CA ALA A 358 25.18 21.45 29.83
C ALA A 358 24.24 22.51 30.43
N LEU A 359 23.08 22.09 30.98
CA LEU A 359 22.16 22.93 31.77
C LEU A 359 22.47 22.93 33.28
N GLY A 360 23.51 22.20 33.73
CA GLY A 360 23.86 22.03 35.14
C GLY A 360 23.01 20.99 35.88
N GLY A 361 22.30 20.13 35.18
CA GLY A 361 21.50 19.02 35.72
C GLY A 361 22.20 17.67 35.65
N SER A 362 21.45 16.60 35.95
CA SER A 362 21.88 15.20 35.75
C SER A 362 20.66 14.31 35.48
N ILE A 363 20.85 13.20 34.80
CA ILE A 363 19.91 12.06 34.83
C ILE A 363 20.40 11.01 35.82
N SER A 364 19.53 10.06 36.19
CA SER A 364 19.91 9.03 37.18
C SER A 364 21.13 8.24 36.70
N PRO A 365 22.24 8.18 37.45
CA PRO A 365 23.42 7.39 37.07
C PRO A 365 23.12 5.90 37.01
N ASP A 366 22.20 5.40 37.84
CA ASP A 366 21.80 4.00 37.88
C ASP A 366 21.04 3.62 36.60
N ASP A 367 20.19 4.51 36.07
CA ASP A 367 19.46 4.31 34.81
C ASP A 367 20.42 4.28 33.61
N VAL A 368 21.42 5.20 33.60
CA VAL A 368 22.46 5.23 32.56
C VAL A 368 23.28 3.95 32.57
N ALA A 369 23.70 3.49 33.76
CA ALA A 369 24.48 2.27 33.93
C ALA A 369 23.66 1.01 33.51
N ALA A 370 22.38 0.96 33.85
CA ALA A 370 21.50 -0.16 33.46
C ALA A 370 21.32 -0.25 31.94
N VAL A 371 21.09 0.86 31.25
CA VAL A 371 20.98 0.91 29.79
C VAL A 371 22.30 0.49 29.12
N GLN A 372 23.44 0.99 29.61
CA GLN A 372 24.76 0.60 29.10
C GLN A 372 24.99 -0.91 29.26
N ALA A 373 24.79 -1.46 30.46
CA ALA A 373 24.99 -2.88 30.71
C ALA A 373 24.09 -3.78 29.84
N PHE A 374 22.84 -3.35 29.59
CA PHE A 374 21.93 -4.06 28.72
C PHE A 374 22.40 -4.01 27.24
N ASN A 375 22.84 -2.86 26.74
CA ASN A 375 23.35 -2.74 25.38
C ASN A 375 24.61 -3.61 25.19
N ASP A 376 25.54 -3.60 26.14
CA ASP A 376 26.74 -4.46 26.10
C ASP A 376 26.39 -5.96 26.04
N LEU A 377 25.35 -6.38 26.78
CA LEU A 377 24.87 -7.75 26.75
C LEU A 377 24.26 -8.12 25.40
N VAL A 378 23.46 -7.23 24.80
CA VAL A 378 22.83 -7.45 23.48
C VAL A 378 23.92 -7.56 22.41
N GLU A 379 24.94 -6.72 22.44
CA GLU A 379 26.08 -6.76 21.51
C GLU A 379 26.86 -8.07 21.64
N ALA A 380 27.16 -8.50 22.87
CA ALA A 380 27.85 -9.77 23.14
C ALA A 380 27.07 -11.00 22.68
N ILE A 381 25.72 -10.97 22.74
CA ILE A 381 24.87 -12.04 22.20
C ILE A 381 24.90 -12.02 20.67
N GLY A 382 24.83 -10.83 20.05
CA GLY A 382 24.90 -10.64 18.60
C GLY A 382 26.21 -11.17 18.00
N GLU A 383 27.33 -10.92 18.65
CA GLU A 383 28.65 -11.44 18.26
C GLU A 383 28.72 -12.97 18.32
N LYS A 384 28.13 -13.60 19.33
CA LYS A 384 28.08 -15.06 19.45
C LYS A 384 27.20 -15.73 18.40
N VAL A 385 26.09 -15.10 18.01
CA VAL A 385 25.18 -15.61 16.98
C VAL A 385 25.81 -15.49 15.58
N SER A 386 26.62 -14.46 15.33
CA SER A 386 27.30 -14.26 14.04
C SER A 386 28.57 -15.12 13.89
N ALA A 387 29.13 -15.66 14.96
CA ALA A 387 30.32 -16.50 14.96
C ALA A 387 30.04 -18.02 14.89
N GLY A 388 28.78 -18.45 14.95
CA GLY A 388 28.30 -19.83 14.81
C GLY A 388 27.58 -20.08 13.52
#